data_cbb496dacd8b4936f579d79e2677d686
#
_entry.id   cbb496dacd8b4936f579d79e2677d686
#
_cell.length_a   1.000
_cell.length_b   1.000
_cell.length_c   1.000
_cell.angle_alpha   90.00
_cell.angle_beta   90.00
_cell.angle_gamma   90.00
#
_symmetry.space_group_name_H-M   'P 1'
#
loop_
_entity.id
_entity.type
_entity.pdbx_description
1 polymer ?
#
loop_
_entity_poly.entity_id
_entity_poly.type
_entity_poly.pdbx_seq_one_letter_code
_entity_poly.pdbx_strand_id
1 'polypeptide(L)'
;MPMVDRTPTGIPGLDEILTGGFPRGRVILLVGGPGTGKTILTSQFLMNGIKMYGENGAFVSLDETSWKFEDLEKGKKFAFINASPLRHMPGEVKIGRTSIGRKDFSILSLIEGIKTHTELINAKRIVVDPVTSLIFQYPEMVERRTAILDLVDALVKTGATCLMTTELRAMGPTVERAVQLEEYLAHGVMILSNAKVGKTYNRVMQVEKMRETAIDMQPRPYKISTSGIEVFPKETIFVD
;
A
#
# COMPACT_ATOMS: atom_id res chain seq x y z
N MET A 1 9.99 1.46 -25.86
CA MET A 1 10.35 1.65 -24.44
C MET A 1 11.12 0.43 -23.99
N PRO A 2 12.18 0.56 -23.17
CA PRO A 2 12.84 -0.60 -22.60
C PRO A 2 11.83 -1.42 -21.81
N MET A 3 11.96 -2.74 -21.83
CA MET A 3 11.11 -3.61 -21.02
C MET A 3 11.39 -3.33 -19.54
N VAL A 4 10.39 -2.83 -18.85
CA VAL A 4 10.46 -2.57 -17.40
C VAL A 4 10.31 -3.90 -16.68
N ASP A 5 11.23 -4.21 -15.76
CA ASP A 5 11.12 -5.39 -14.93
C ASP A 5 9.87 -5.30 -14.03
N ARG A 6 9.11 -6.39 -13.89
CA ARG A 6 7.81 -6.43 -13.21
C ARG A 6 7.84 -7.30 -11.98
N THR A 7 7.08 -6.90 -10.99
CA THR A 7 6.74 -7.71 -9.82
C THR A 7 5.30 -8.18 -9.99
N PRO A 8 5.07 -9.45 -10.34
CA PRO A 8 3.73 -10.00 -10.45
C PRO A 8 2.99 -9.88 -9.12
N THR A 9 1.73 -9.47 -9.15
CA THR A 9 0.95 -9.30 -7.92
C THR A 9 0.46 -10.64 -7.38
N GLY A 10 0.22 -11.58 -8.27
CA GLY A 10 -0.44 -12.85 -7.97
C GLY A 10 -1.92 -12.68 -7.65
N ILE A 11 -2.48 -11.49 -7.84
CA ILE A 11 -3.90 -11.21 -7.65
C ILE A 11 -4.61 -11.47 -8.97
N PRO A 12 -5.62 -12.38 -9.00
CA PRO A 12 -6.30 -12.73 -10.24
C PRO A 12 -6.82 -11.50 -10.99
N GLY A 13 -6.52 -11.41 -12.29
CA GLY A 13 -6.92 -10.32 -13.19
C GLY A 13 -6.13 -9.01 -13.04
N LEU A 14 -5.44 -8.78 -11.93
CA LEU A 14 -4.74 -7.51 -11.71
C LEU A 14 -3.49 -7.40 -12.59
N ASP A 15 -2.73 -8.47 -12.75
CA ASP A 15 -1.52 -8.46 -13.57
C ASP A 15 -1.82 -8.21 -15.06
N GLU A 16 -3.03 -8.55 -15.54
CA GLU A 16 -3.46 -8.24 -16.91
C GLU A 16 -3.60 -6.72 -17.10
N ILE A 17 -4.22 -6.01 -16.16
CA ILE A 17 -4.39 -4.55 -16.21
C ILE A 17 -3.02 -3.85 -16.11
N LEU A 18 -2.10 -4.43 -15.35
CA LEU A 18 -0.78 -3.87 -15.09
C LEU A 18 0.29 -4.33 -16.10
N THR A 19 -0.10 -5.04 -17.15
CA THR A 19 0.84 -5.57 -18.16
C THR A 19 1.96 -6.42 -17.57
N GLY A 20 1.59 -7.32 -16.62
CA GLY A 20 2.50 -8.27 -15.97
C GLY A 20 2.86 -7.97 -14.51
N GLY A 21 2.24 -6.95 -13.91
CA GLY A 21 2.45 -6.60 -12.51
C GLY A 21 2.99 -5.19 -12.28
N PHE A 22 3.35 -4.87 -11.05
CA PHE A 22 3.89 -3.56 -10.69
C PHE A 22 5.31 -3.38 -11.24
N PRO A 23 5.72 -2.16 -11.63
CA PRO A 23 7.12 -1.86 -11.91
C PRO A 23 7.98 -2.19 -10.69
N ARG A 24 9.03 -3.01 -10.89
CA ARG A 24 9.89 -3.50 -9.80
C ARG A 24 10.63 -2.35 -9.11
N GLY A 25 10.73 -2.42 -7.78
CA GLY A 25 11.45 -1.43 -6.99
C GLY A 25 10.76 -0.06 -6.93
N ARG A 26 9.48 0.02 -7.29
CA ARG A 26 8.70 1.27 -7.29
C ARG A 26 7.70 1.31 -6.12
N VAL A 27 7.30 2.51 -5.76
CA VAL A 27 6.31 2.77 -4.71
C VAL A 27 4.97 3.09 -5.38
N ILE A 28 3.97 2.27 -5.11
CA ILE A 28 2.61 2.40 -5.63
C ILE A 28 1.69 2.79 -4.47
N LEU A 29 0.89 3.83 -4.67
CA LEU A 29 -0.11 4.29 -3.73
C LEU A 29 -1.48 3.69 -4.07
N LEU A 30 -2.10 3.09 -3.07
CA LEU A 30 -3.45 2.55 -3.15
C LEU A 30 -4.39 3.47 -2.36
N VAL A 31 -5.24 4.19 -3.07
CA VAL A 31 -6.18 5.17 -2.53
C VAL A 31 -7.56 4.54 -2.42
N GLY A 32 -8.28 4.75 -1.33
CA GLY A 32 -9.65 4.25 -1.26
C GLY A 32 -10.34 4.55 0.06
N GLY A 33 -11.67 4.57 0.04
CA GLY A 33 -12.50 4.73 1.22
C GLY A 33 -12.47 3.51 2.15
N PRO A 34 -13.12 3.60 3.33
CA PRO A 34 -13.30 2.46 4.22
C PRO A 34 -14.05 1.32 3.52
N GLY A 35 -13.66 0.07 3.80
CA GLY A 35 -14.33 -1.13 3.26
C GLY A 35 -14.07 -1.42 1.79
N THR A 36 -13.25 -0.65 1.09
CA THR A 36 -12.86 -0.94 -0.32
C THR A 36 -11.83 -2.06 -0.45
N GLY A 37 -11.24 -2.54 0.64
CA GLY A 37 -10.32 -3.70 0.62
C GLY A 37 -8.85 -3.37 0.42
N LYS A 38 -8.41 -2.13 0.70
CA LYS A 38 -7.00 -1.73 0.61
C LYS A 38 -6.08 -2.71 1.33
N THR A 39 -6.34 -2.95 2.61
CA THR A 39 -5.56 -3.84 3.46
C THR A 39 -5.62 -5.30 2.98
N ILE A 40 -6.77 -5.75 2.42
CA ILE A 40 -6.90 -7.09 1.85
C ILE A 40 -6.00 -7.21 0.61
N LEU A 41 -6.02 -6.23 -0.30
CA LEU A 41 -5.19 -6.23 -1.50
C LEU A 41 -3.70 -6.25 -1.15
N THR A 42 -3.27 -5.39 -0.22
CA THR A 42 -1.86 -5.30 0.17
C THR A 42 -1.38 -6.56 0.88
N SER A 43 -2.22 -7.16 1.74
CA SER A 43 -1.93 -8.44 2.38
C SER A 43 -1.82 -9.57 1.37
N GLN A 44 -2.76 -9.63 0.40
CA GLN A 44 -2.74 -10.63 -0.66
C GLN A 44 -1.49 -10.49 -1.53
N PHE A 45 -1.07 -9.28 -1.86
CA PHE A 45 0.18 -9.00 -2.58
C PHE A 45 1.41 -9.57 -1.84
N LEU A 46 1.50 -9.37 -0.52
CA LEU A 46 2.60 -9.93 0.28
C LEU A 46 2.54 -11.46 0.34
N MET A 47 1.36 -11.99 0.66
CA MET A 47 1.17 -13.44 0.83
C MET A 47 1.46 -14.20 -0.47
N ASN A 48 0.96 -13.69 -1.60
CA ASN A 48 1.20 -14.29 -2.90
C ASN A 48 2.69 -14.16 -3.29
N GLY A 49 3.35 -13.05 -2.94
CA GLY A 49 4.78 -12.89 -3.09
C GLY A 49 5.57 -14.01 -2.44
N ILE A 50 5.26 -14.29 -1.18
CA ILE A 50 5.93 -15.33 -0.40
C ILE A 50 5.62 -16.73 -0.94
N LYS A 51 4.33 -17.01 -1.21
CA LYS A 51 3.86 -18.36 -1.56
C LYS A 51 4.16 -18.75 -3.00
N MET A 52 3.95 -17.82 -3.93
CA MET A 52 4.01 -18.11 -5.37
C MET A 52 5.37 -17.78 -6.00
N TYR A 53 6.05 -16.74 -5.46
CA TYR A 53 7.26 -16.21 -6.08
C TYR A 53 8.51 -16.32 -5.18
N GLY A 54 8.36 -16.82 -3.94
CA GLY A 54 9.48 -16.94 -3.00
C GLY A 54 10.07 -15.57 -2.57
N GLU A 55 9.33 -14.50 -2.74
CA GLU A 55 9.74 -13.14 -2.41
C GLU A 55 9.33 -12.78 -0.98
N ASN A 56 10.31 -12.55 -0.11
CA ASN A 56 10.04 -12.17 1.28
C ASN A 56 9.36 -10.80 1.36
N GLY A 57 8.49 -10.63 2.36
CA GLY A 57 7.67 -9.44 2.52
C GLY A 57 7.72 -8.81 3.91
N ALA A 58 7.55 -7.49 3.95
CA ALA A 58 7.40 -6.74 5.20
C ALA A 58 6.09 -5.94 5.18
N PHE A 59 5.37 -5.97 6.30
CA PHE A 59 4.16 -5.17 6.52
C PHE A 59 4.43 -4.17 7.64
N VAL A 60 4.40 -2.89 7.29
CA VAL A 60 4.52 -1.75 8.21
C VAL A 60 3.12 -1.24 8.53
N SER A 61 2.66 -1.50 9.75
CA SER A 61 1.36 -1.01 10.21
C SER A 61 1.52 0.29 10.99
N LEU A 62 0.77 1.30 10.57
CA LEU A 62 0.71 2.60 11.25
C LEU A 62 -0.54 2.79 12.13
N ASP A 63 -1.52 1.90 12.03
CA ASP A 63 -2.76 1.95 12.83
C ASP A 63 -3.00 0.69 13.66
N GLU A 64 -2.78 -0.49 13.07
CA GLU A 64 -3.14 -1.76 13.70
C GLU A 64 -1.98 -2.36 14.49
N THR A 65 -2.30 -3.03 15.61
CA THR A 65 -1.28 -3.56 16.54
C THR A 65 -0.93 -5.01 16.32
N SER A 66 -1.72 -5.75 15.56
CA SER A 66 -1.45 -7.16 15.33
C SER A 66 -2.14 -7.68 14.07
N TRP A 67 -1.44 -8.47 13.30
CA TRP A 67 -1.96 -9.27 12.22
C TRP A 67 -1.62 -10.74 12.47
N LYS A 68 -2.55 -11.63 12.11
CA LYS A 68 -2.37 -13.08 12.31
C LYS A 68 -1.55 -13.69 11.16
N PHE A 69 -0.25 -13.39 11.11
CA PHE A 69 0.68 -13.99 10.14
C PHE A 69 1.79 -14.83 10.82
N GLU A 70 1.49 -15.36 12.01
CA GLU A 70 2.48 -16.05 12.88
C GLU A 70 3.26 -17.16 12.18
N ASP A 71 2.62 -17.90 11.26
CA ASP A 71 3.29 -19.00 10.55
C ASP A 71 4.33 -18.51 9.54
N LEU A 72 4.15 -17.31 8.99
CA LEU A 72 5.10 -16.71 8.04
C LEU A 72 6.30 -16.08 8.76
N GLU A 73 6.08 -15.51 9.94
CA GLU A 73 7.14 -14.96 10.77
C GLU A 73 8.13 -16.03 11.23
N LYS A 74 7.64 -17.23 11.59
CA LYS A 74 8.47 -18.37 11.97
C LYS A 74 9.44 -18.80 10.87
N GLY A 75 9.05 -18.63 9.61
CA GLY A 75 9.88 -18.95 8.44
C GLY A 75 10.91 -17.90 8.06
N LYS A 76 11.01 -16.75 8.76
CA LYS A 76 11.84 -15.58 8.41
C LYS A 76 11.57 -15.02 6.99
N LYS A 77 10.38 -15.30 6.45
CA LYS A 77 9.95 -14.82 5.14
C LYS A 77 9.08 -13.57 5.22
N PHE A 78 8.68 -13.21 6.42
CA PHE A 78 7.78 -12.10 6.69
C PHE A 78 8.24 -11.34 7.94
N ALA A 79 8.13 -10.01 7.89
CA ALA A 79 8.31 -9.14 9.04
C ALA A 79 7.07 -8.26 9.23
N PHE A 80 6.52 -8.28 10.44
CA PHE A 80 5.50 -7.33 10.84
C PHE A 80 6.13 -6.22 11.66
N ILE A 81 5.99 -4.98 11.21
CA ILE A 81 6.56 -3.78 11.84
C ILE A 81 5.39 -2.95 12.35
N ASN A 82 5.15 -2.99 13.65
CA ASN A 82 4.15 -2.14 14.28
C ASN A 82 4.76 -0.78 14.60
N ALA A 83 4.37 0.23 13.85
CA ALA A 83 4.88 1.59 13.93
C ALA A 83 3.75 2.61 14.14
N SER A 84 2.68 2.25 14.88
CA SER A 84 1.53 3.12 15.11
C SER A 84 1.91 4.37 15.92
N PRO A 85 1.88 5.59 15.33
CA PRO A 85 2.22 6.82 16.01
C PRO A 85 1.08 7.34 16.91
N LEU A 86 -0.15 6.87 16.69
CA LEU A 86 -1.36 7.46 17.28
C LEU A 86 -1.77 6.83 18.60
N ARG A 87 -1.19 5.71 19.02
CA ARG A 87 -1.60 5.08 20.27
C ARG A 87 -1.05 5.80 21.49
N HIS A 88 -1.95 6.44 22.21
CA HIS A 88 -1.74 7.07 23.51
C HIS A 88 -1.51 6.03 24.61
N MET A 89 -0.61 5.07 24.43
CA MET A 89 -0.18 4.22 25.52
C MET A 89 1.09 4.81 26.11
N PRO A 90 1.20 4.96 27.44
CA PRO A 90 2.47 5.14 28.09
C PRO A 90 3.22 3.82 27.96
N GLY A 91 4.06 3.69 26.95
CA GLY A 91 4.75 2.46 26.64
C GLY A 91 5.43 2.51 25.28
N GLU A 92 6.29 1.61 25.11
CA GLU A 92 7.17 1.40 23.99
C GLU A 92 6.42 1.05 22.70
N VAL A 93 6.77 1.69 21.58
CA VAL A 93 6.40 1.18 20.26
C VAL A 93 7.27 -0.04 19.99
N LYS A 94 6.67 -1.22 19.92
CA LYS A 94 7.39 -2.45 19.59
C LYS A 94 7.53 -2.59 18.08
N ILE A 95 8.74 -2.54 17.60
CA ILE A 95 9.11 -2.90 16.23
C ILE A 95 9.76 -4.27 16.30
N GLY A 96 8.99 -5.32 16.04
CA GLY A 96 9.45 -6.69 16.29
C GLY A 96 9.81 -6.89 17.77
N ARG A 97 11.09 -7.21 18.06
CA ARG A 97 11.60 -7.32 19.43
C ARG A 97 12.23 -6.03 19.97
N THR A 98 12.26 -4.96 19.16
CA THR A 98 12.85 -3.67 19.54
C THR A 98 11.75 -2.69 19.92
N SER A 99 11.89 -2.05 21.06
CA SER A 99 10.96 -1.02 21.56
C SER A 99 11.54 0.36 21.28
N ILE A 100 10.74 1.24 20.66
CA ILE A 100 11.07 2.66 20.52
C ILE A 100 10.16 3.44 21.46
N GLY A 101 10.75 4.23 22.35
CA GLY A 101 9.99 5.06 23.28
C GLY A 101 9.16 6.13 22.57
N ARG A 102 8.02 6.50 23.17
CA ARG A 102 7.04 7.44 22.58
C ARG A 102 7.63 8.83 22.24
N LYS A 103 8.70 9.25 22.90
CA LYS A 103 9.41 10.51 22.61
C LYS A 103 10.24 10.46 21.33
N ASP A 104 10.49 9.26 20.81
CA ASP A 104 11.44 9.01 19.72
C ASP A 104 10.77 8.62 18.41
N PHE A 105 9.41 8.64 18.33
CA PHE A 105 8.74 8.43 17.05
C PHE A 105 8.99 9.63 16.17
N SER A 106 9.81 9.42 15.17
CA SER A 106 10.07 10.38 14.10
C SER A 106 10.03 9.64 12.76
N ILE A 107 9.90 10.37 11.67
CA ILE A 107 10.02 9.79 10.34
C ILE A 107 11.38 9.06 10.17
N LEU A 108 12.43 9.57 10.78
CA LEU A 108 13.75 8.95 10.72
C LEU A 108 13.79 7.60 11.44
N SER A 109 13.20 7.52 12.64
CA SER A 109 13.11 6.25 13.39
C SER A 109 12.26 5.22 12.64
N LEU A 110 11.17 5.65 12.00
CA LEU A 110 10.35 4.78 11.15
C LEU A 110 11.16 4.24 9.98
N ILE A 111 11.85 5.10 9.25
CA ILE A 111 12.69 4.74 8.09
C ILE A 111 13.80 3.77 8.52
N GLU A 112 14.48 4.02 9.63
CA GLU A 112 15.53 3.14 10.15
C GLU A 112 14.97 1.77 10.54
N GLY A 113 13.82 1.74 11.20
CA GLY A 113 13.12 0.50 11.52
C GLY A 113 12.73 -0.30 10.28
N ILE A 114 12.16 0.35 9.27
CA ILE A 114 11.84 -0.28 7.98
C ILE A 114 13.11 -0.86 7.34
N LYS A 115 14.16 -0.06 7.22
CA LYS A 115 15.43 -0.48 6.63
C LYS A 115 16.00 -1.72 7.34
N THR A 116 16.14 -1.66 8.65
CA THR A 116 16.72 -2.75 9.46
C THR A 116 15.95 -4.06 9.26
N HIS A 117 14.63 -4.03 9.35
CA HIS A 117 13.82 -5.26 9.24
C HIS A 117 13.73 -5.79 7.81
N THR A 118 13.68 -4.91 6.81
CA THR A 118 13.65 -5.33 5.40
C THR A 118 14.98 -5.92 4.95
N GLU A 119 16.10 -5.37 5.40
CA GLU A 119 17.44 -5.93 5.16
C GLU A 119 17.61 -7.29 5.82
N LEU A 120 17.16 -7.45 7.08
CA LEU A 120 17.28 -8.69 7.85
C LEU A 120 16.65 -9.89 7.14
N ILE A 121 15.49 -9.68 6.50
CA ILE A 121 14.78 -10.75 5.79
C ILE A 121 15.00 -10.71 4.28
N ASN A 122 15.80 -9.77 3.76
CA ASN A 122 15.94 -9.52 2.31
C ASN A 122 14.59 -9.33 1.63
N ALA A 123 13.76 -8.43 2.16
CA ALA A 123 12.41 -8.19 1.67
C ALA A 123 12.43 -7.71 0.22
N LYS A 124 11.56 -8.27 -0.60
CA LYS A 124 11.32 -7.88 -2.00
C LYS A 124 9.99 -7.15 -2.17
N ARG A 125 9.12 -7.26 -1.17
CA ARG A 125 7.81 -6.60 -1.13
C ARG A 125 7.63 -5.91 0.20
N ILE A 126 7.16 -4.67 0.18
CA ILE A 126 6.88 -3.88 1.39
C ILE A 126 5.48 -3.30 1.28
N VAL A 127 4.76 -3.31 2.39
CA VAL A 127 3.48 -2.62 2.55
C VAL A 127 3.60 -1.61 3.67
N VAL A 128 3.05 -0.41 3.48
CA VAL A 128 2.88 0.63 4.52
C VAL A 128 1.39 0.99 4.58
N ASP A 129 0.72 0.64 5.67
CA ASP A 129 -0.74 0.75 5.79
C ASP A 129 -1.18 1.34 7.15
N PRO A 130 -1.92 2.46 7.16
CA PRO A 130 -2.05 3.47 6.12
C PRO A 130 -1.09 4.66 6.33
N VAL A 131 -0.59 5.26 5.25
CA VAL A 131 0.27 6.44 5.35
C VAL A 131 -0.47 7.68 5.89
N THR A 132 -1.80 7.66 5.83
CA THR A 132 -2.66 8.71 6.40
C THR A 132 -2.34 8.97 7.87
N SER A 133 -2.04 7.94 8.66
CA SER A 133 -1.69 8.06 10.07
C SER A 133 -0.37 8.81 10.30
N LEU A 134 0.58 8.66 9.39
CA LEU A 134 1.80 9.45 9.38
C LEU A 134 1.51 10.92 9.03
N ILE A 135 0.65 11.16 8.06
CA ILE A 135 0.29 12.52 7.60
C ILE A 135 -0.29 13.37 8.73
N PHE A 136 -1.08 12.78 9.62
CA PHE A 136 -1.65 13.47 10.78
C PHE A 136 -0.61 13.93 11.82
N GLN A 137 0.61 13.37 11.78
CA GLN A 137 1.69 13.81 12.68
C GLN A 137 2.31 15.14 12.24
N TYR A 138 2.12 15.52 10.98
CA TYR A 138 2.70 16.71 10.37
C TYR A 138 1.59 17.66 9.92
N PRO A 139 1.13 18.60 10.76
CA PRO A 139 0.06 19.53 10.42
C PRO A 139 0.47 20.48 9.29
N GLU A 140 1.73 20.92 9.29
CA GLU A 140 2.25 21.83 8.28
C GLU A 140 2.49 21.13 6.94
N MET A 141 2.04 21.76 5.85
CA MET A 141 2.11 21.17 4.51
C MET A 141 3.55 20.88 4.07
N VAL A 142 4.49 21.75 4.39
CA VAL A 142 5.90 21.59 4.00
C VAL A 142 6.52 20.40 4.73
N GLU A 143 6.30 20.29 6.05
CA GLU A 143 6.79 19.19 6.86
C GLU A 143 6.20 17.85 6.39
N ARG A 144 4.90 17.83 6.13
CA ARG A 144 4.20 16.67 5.58
C ARG A 144 4.79 16.22 4.25
N ARG A 145 5.03 17.19 3.34
CA ARG A 145 5.67 16.91 2.05
C ARG A 145 7.05 16.29 2.23
N THR A 146 7.86 16.86 3.11
CA THR A 146 9.20 16.35 3.39
C THR A 146 9.14 14.94 3.97
N ALA A 147 8.29 14.70 4.97
CA ALA A 147 8.15 13.37 5.58
C ALA A 147 7.73 12.29 4.59
N ILE A 148 6.79 12.60 3.68
CA ILE A 148 6.36 11.63 2.65
C ILE A 148 7.46 11.41 1.61
N LEU A 149 8.18 12.47 1.21
CA LEU A 149 9.32 12.36 0.30
C LEU A 149 10.41 11.48 0.88
N ASP A 150 10.77 11.70 2.14
CA ASP A 150 11.79 10.92 2.84
C ASP A 150 11.39 9.44 2.94
N LEU A 151 10.10 9.18 3.24
CA LEU A 151 9.58 7.81 3.27
C LEU A 151 9.64 7.15 1.90
N VAL A 152 9.15 7.81 0.86
CA VAL A 152 9.15 7.27 -0.51
C VAL A 152 10.59 7.01 -0.98
N ASP A 153 11.51 7.93 -0.75
CA ASP A 153 12.92 7.78 -1.10
C ASP A 153 13.58 6.61 -0.36
N ALA A 154 13.30 6.49 0.93
CA ALA A 154 13.79 5.38 1.74
C ALA A 154 13.25 4.02 1.23
N LEU A 155 11.96 3.93 0.90
CA LEU A 155 11.35 2.72 0.34
C LEU A 155 11.98 2.35 -1.01
N VAL A 156 12.20 3.32 -1.89
CA VAL A 156 12.88 3.10 -3.19
C VAL A 156 14.30 2.55 -2.98
N LYS A 157 15.04 3.09 -2.02
CA LYS A 157 16.42 2.65 -1.71
C LYS A 157 16.50 1.21 -1.22
N THR A 158 15.40 0.62 -0.71
CA THR A 158 15.37 -0.81 -0.38
C THR A 158 15.44 -1.72 -1.61
N GLY A 159 15.09 -1.22 -2.79
CA GLY A 159 14.94 -2.00 -4.02
C GLY A 159 13.71 -2.90 -4.04
N ALA A 160 12.91 -2.93 -2.98
CA ALA A 160 11.66 -3.68 -2.92
C ALA A 160 10.53 -2.97 -3.67
N THR A 161 9.56 -3.73 -4.17
CA THR A 161 8.30 -3.17 -4.69
C THR A 161 7.36 -2.88 -3.52
N CYS A 162 6.94 -1.62 -3.40
CA CYS A 162 6.24 -1.13 -2.23
C CYS A 162 4.81 -0.71 -2.56
N LEU A 163 3.86 -1.12 -1.72
CA LEU A 163 2.50 -0.60 -1.71
C LEU A 163 2.31 0.28 -0.48
N MET A 164 1.86 1.51 -0.67
CA MET A 164 1.37 2.36 0.42
C MET A 164 -0.13 2.52 0.29
N THR A 165 -0.85 2.58 1.41
CA THR A 165 -2.28 2.88 1.37
C THR A 165 -2.56 4.26 1.95
N THR A 166 -3.57 4.92 1.40
CA THR A 166 -4.10 6.17 1.94
C THR A 166 -5.62 6.17 1.87
N GLU A 167 -6.24 6.97 2.72
CA GLU A 167 -7.68 7.12 2.73
C GLU A 167 -8.13 8.15 1.70
N LEU A 168 -9.23 7.83 1.02
CA LEU A 168 -9.89 8.78 0.12
C LEU A 168 -10.55 9.88 0.96
N ARG A 169 -10.09 11.11 0.80
CA ARG A 169 -10.73 12.28 1.42
C ARG A 169 -11.82 12.81 0.51
N ALA A 170 -13.08 12.62 0.91
CA ALA A 170 -14.21 13.26 0.24
C ALA A 170 -14.26 14.75 0.61
N MET A 171 -14.30 15.64 -0.36
CA MET A 171 -14.49 17.09 -0.14
C MET A 171 -15.97 17.52 -0.26
N GLY A 172 -16.92 16.59 -0.09
CA GLY A 172 -18.36 16.86 -0.16
C GLY A 172 -19.06 16.11 -1.31
N PRO A 173 -20.40 16.11 -1.33
CA PRO A 173 -21.19 15.27 -2.25
C PRO A 173 -21.16 15.70 -3.72
N THR A 174 -20.58 16.85 -4.03
CA THR A 174 -20.57 17.42 -5.40
C THR A 174 -19.18 17.81 -5.91
N VAL A 175 -18.13 17.47 -5.17
CA VAL A 175 -16.77 17.89 -5.51
C VAL A 175 -16.00 16.70 -6.06
N GLU A 176 -15.35 16.88 -7.20
CA GLU A 176 -14.38 15.94 -7.73
C GLU A 176 -13.33 15.61 -6.67
N ARG A 177 -12.85 14.38 -6.68
CA ARG A 177 -11.82 13.91 -5.76
C ARG A 177 -10.60 14.84 -5.79
N ALA A 178 -10.26 15.44 -4.64
CA ALA A 178 -9.02 16.19 -4.54
C ALA A 178 -7.82 15.24 -4.62
N VAL A 179 -6.92 15.49 -5.56
CA VAL A 179 -5.64 14.78 -5.66
C VAL A 179 -4.79 15.16 -4.46
N GLN A 180 -4.27 14.16 -3.77
CA GLN A 180 -3.50 14.34 -2.55
C GLN A 180 -1.99 14.41 -2.86
N LEU A 181 -1.24 14.99 -1.94
CA LEU A 181 0.19 15.20 -2.09
C LEU A 181 0.96 13.90 -2.35
N GLU A 182 0.64 12.85 -1.63
CA GLU A 182 1.25 11.52 -1.75
C GLU A 182 1.09 10.91 -3.14
N GLU A 183 0.02 11.26 -3.87
CA GLU A 183 -0.23 10.79 -5.23
C GLU A 183 0.77 11.37 -6.25
N TYR A 184 1.19 12.63 -6.04
CA TYR A 184 2.23 13.22 -6.88
C TYR A 184 3.59 12.55 -6.68
N LEU A 185 3.88 12.11 -5.46
CA LEU A 185 5.16 11.57 -5.06
C LEU A 185 5.30 10.08 -5.42
N ALA A 186 4.21 9.31 -5.36
CA ALA A 186 4.20 7.90 -5.74
C ALA A 186 4.53 7.68 -7.23
N HIS A 187 5.08 6.51 -7.56
CA HIS A 187 5.37 6.10 -8.95
C HIS A 187 4.14 5.56 -9.65
N GLY A 188 3.21 4.97 -8.91
CA GLY A 188 1.91 4.53 -9.38
C GLY A 188 0.81 4.96 -8.43
N VAL A 189 -0.41 5.12 -8.93
CA VAL A 189 -1.62 5.43 -8.16
C VAL A 189 -2.74 4.55 -8.66
N MET A 190 -3.34 3.81 -7.73
CA MET A 190 -4.52 2.98 -7.97
C MET A 190 -5.62 3.41 -7.02
N ILE A 191 -6.84 3.51 -7.52
CA ILE A 191 -8.01 3.91 -6.75
C ILE A 191 -8.95 2.73 -6.59
N LEU A 192 -9.33 2.47 -5.36
CA LEU A 192 -10.40 1.55 -4.98
C LEU A 192 -11.62 2.35 -4.55
N SER A 193 -12.74 2.16 -5.21
CA SER A 193 -13.97 2.86 -4.90
C SER A 193 -15.21 1.95 -4.97
N ASN A 194 -16.32 2.45 -4.43
CA ASN A 194 -17.63 1.84 -4.57
C ASN A 194 -18.43 2.72 -5.55
N ALA A 195 -18.67 2.22 -6.76
CA ALA A 195 -19.47 2.89 -7.76
C ALA A 195 -20.94 2.44 -7.69
N LYS A 196 -21.85 3.40 -7.73
CA LYS A 196 -23.29 3.10 -7.86
C LYS A 196 -23.61 2.93 -9.34
N VAL A 197 -24.15 1.78 -9.68
CA VAL A 197 -24.61 1.46 -11.02
C VAL A 197 -26.10 1.07 -10.94
N GLY A 198 -26.96 1.97 -11.35
CA GLY A 198 -28.41 1.81 -11.15
C GLY A 198 -28.79 1.71 -9.66
N LYS A 199 -29.29 0.54 -9.21
CA LYS A 199 -29.68 0.29 -7.82
C LYS A 199 -28.63 -0.47 -7.00
N THR A 200 -27.53 -0.85 -7.61
CA THR A 200 -26.48 -1.68 -6.97
C THR A 200 -25.19 -0.90 -6.79
N TYR A 201 -24.42 -1.30 -5.77
CA TYR A 201 -23.04 -0.80 -5.56
C TYR A 201 -22.07 -1.88 -6.02
N ASN A 202 -21.13 -1.48 -6.87
CA ASN A 202 -20.06 -2.32 -7.35
C ASN A 202 -18.72 -1.77 -6.87
N ARG A 203 -17.80 -2.65 -6.50
CA ARG A 203 -16.43 -2.25 -6.23
C ARG A 203 -15.69 -2.10 -7.55
N VAL A 204 -15.02 -0.99 -7.73
CA VAL A 204 -14.25 -0.69 -8.92
C VAL A 204 -12.83 -0.28 -8.58
N MET A 205 -11.90 -0.72 -9.40
CA MET A 205 -10.49 -0.39 -9.34
C MET A 205 -10.10 0.38 -10.60
N GLN A 206 -9.34 1.45 -10.44
CA GLN A 206 -8.82 2.25 -11.55
C GLN A 206 -7.33 2.49 -11.36
N VAL A 207 -6.56 2.32 -12.41
CA VAL A 207 -5.15 2.72 -12.43
C VAL A 207 -5.07 4.13 -12.99
N GLU A 208 -4.85 5.13 -12.15
CA GLU A 208 -4.76 6.54 -12.59
C GLU A 208 -3.36 6.91 -13.08
N LYS A 209 -2.35 6.28 -12.52
CA LYS A 209 -0.95 6.57 -12.83
C LYS A 209 -0.11 5.32 -12.66
N MET A 210 0.77 5.07 -13.59
CA MET A 210 1.82 4.07 -13.45
C MET A 210 2.99 4.48 -14.34
N ARG A 211 4.05 5.03 -13.71
CA ARG A 211 5.23 5.45 -14.46
C ARG A 211 5.85 4.26 -15.19
N GLU A 212 6.38 4.51 -16.37
CA GLU A 212 7.03 3.49 -17.21
C GLU A 212 6.10 2.33 -17.63
N THR A 213 4.76 2.55 -17.59
CA THR A 213 3.76 1.54 -17.95
C THR A 213 2.69 2.17 -18.81
N ALA A 214 2.37 1.53 -19.93
CA ALA A 214 1.14 1.84 -20.66
C ALA A 214 -0.04 1.24 -19.87
N ILE A 215 -0.91 2.10 -19.38
CA ILE A 215 -2.07 1.71 -18.59
C ILE A 215 -3.37 1.98 -19.35
N ASP A 216 -4.35 1.13 -19.10
CA ASP A 216 -5.75 1.42 -19.41
C ASP A 216 -6.37 2.06 -18.15
N MET A 217 -6.78 3.31 -18.26
CA MET A 217 -7.39 4.07 -17.17
C MET A 217 -8.86 3.73 -16.92
N GLN A 218 -9.43 2.76 -17.64
CA GLN A 218 -10.82 2.37 -17.46
C GLN A 218 -11.06 1.73 -16.09
N PRO A 219 -12.13 2.10 -15.37
CA PRO A 219 -12.52 1.44 -14.15
C PRO A 219 -12.85 -0.04 -14.40
N ARG A 220 -12.27 -0.93 -13.61
CA ARG A 220 -12.49 -2.37 -13.69
C ARG A 220 -13.19 -2.87 -12.43
N PRO A 221 -14.25 -3.69 -12.57
CA PRO A 221 -14.88 -4.29 -11.40
C PRO A 221 -13.96 -5.28 -10.70
N TYR A 222 -14.12 -5.39 -9.40
CA TYR A 222 -13.48 -6.42 -8.59
C TYR A 222 -14.42 -6.93 -7.49
N LYS A 223 -14.18 -8.13 -7.02
CA LYS A 223 -14.86 -8.71 -5.88
C LYS A 223 -13.89 -9.02 -4.75
N ILE A 224 -14.42 -9.04 -3.53
CA ILE A 224 -13.75 -9.53 -2.33
C ILE A 224 -14.47 -10.81 -1.91
N SER A 225 -13.71 -11.88 -1.76
CA SER A 225 -14.20 -13.20 -1.34
C SER A 225 -13.36 -13.76 -0.20
N THR A 226 -13.64 -14.95 0.24
CA THR A 226 -12.82 -15.67 1.23
C THR A 226 -11.40 -15.98 0.72
N SER A 227 -11.22 -16.03 -0.60
CA SER A 227 -9.90 -16.20 -1.24
C SER A 227 -9.14 -14.89 -1.49
N GLY A 228 -9.74 -13.74 -1.15
CA GLY A 228 -9.17 -12.42 -1.37
C GLY A 228 -9.85 -11.65 -2.50
N ILE A 229 -9.10 -10.74 -3.10
CA ILE A 229 -9.54 -9.90 -4.23
C ILE A 229 -9.31 -10.63 -5.55
N GLU A 230 -10.30 -10.51 -6.43
CA GLU A 230 -10.25 -10.90 -7.84
C GLU A 230 -10.75 -9.75 -8.69
N VAL A 231 -9.99 -9.35 -9.69
CA VAL A 231 -10.30 -8.26 -10.62
C VAL A 231 -10.79 -8.84 -11.94
N PHE A 232 -11.75 -8.17 -12.58
CA PHE A 232 -12.30 -8.57 -13.87
C PHE A 232 -11.78 -7.66 -14.99
N PRO A 233 -10.62 -7.96 -15.58
CA PRO A 233 -9.89 -7.03 -16.45
C PRO A 233 -10.58 -6.75 -17.78
N LYS A 234 -11.48 -7.62 -18.21
CA LYS A 234 -12.23 -7.49 -19.49
C LYS A 234 -13.60 -6.84 -19.33
N GLU A 235 -14.06 -6.67 -18.09
CA GLU A 235 -15.32 -6.02 -17.79
C GLU A 235 -15.10 -4.52 -17.60
N THR A 236 -16.03 -3.72 -18.10
CA THR A 236 -16.07 -2.26 -17.89
C THR A 236 -17.34 -1.89 -17.15
N ILE A 237 -17.22 -0.95 -16.23
CA ILE A 237 -18.38 -0.36 -15.55
C ILE A 237 -18.47 1.09 -16.02
N PHE A 238 -19.60 1.45 -16.59
CA PHE A 238 -19.93 2.86 -16.82
C PHE A 238 -20.46 3.41 -15.49
N VAL A 239 -19.75 4.38 -14.95
CA VAL A 239 -20.14 5.11 -13.75
C VAL A 239 -20.88 6.35 -14.22
N ASP A 240 -22.14 6.51 -13.80
CA ASP A 240 -22.98 7.68 -14.10
C ASP A 240 -22.48 8.91 -13.35
#